data_930eccb19a3b5a3f7319c8b84fc134e9
#
_entry.id   930eccb19a3b5a3f7319c8b84fc134e9
#
_cell.length_a   1.000
_cell.length_b   1.000
_cell.length_c   1.000
_cell.angle_alpha   90.00
_cell.angle_beta   90.00
_cell.angle_gamma   90.00
#
_symmetry.space_group_name_H-M   'P 1'
#
loop_
_entity.id
_entity.type
_entity.pdbx_description
1 polymer ?
#
loop_
_entity_poly.entity_id
_entity_poly.type
_entity_poly.pdbx_seq_one_letter_code
_entity_poly.pdbx_strand_id
1 'polypeptide(L)'
;ETLNSMVPLWKKSKSEISDEEYTRFYQEKFYGQDKPLRTIHYSVEGLSSFNALLFIPERPPFNYFSADYEKGLQLYSSGVLIMDKCAELIPDYFGFVRGIVDSQDLSLNISREMLQQDKQLRNMAKSIEKKVRNELLSMLNTDRETYAKFFHDFGLALKFGLYNSFGQLKEELEDLLLFYSSSEQKMVTLKEYVSRMKEEQKYIYYATGASVEKIEKLPQIELIRDKGYEILYMTDDVDDFLVRILRNYQEKEFRSASGEDLGLEETKKKSRNSKRKRMRARICCPR
;
A
#
# COMPACT_ATOMS: atom_id res chain seq x y z
N GLU A 1 27.34 33.52 18.85
CA GLU A 1 26.22 32.75 18.17
C GLU A 1 26.72 32.26 16.84
N THR A 2 26.80 30.94 16.66
CA THR A 2 27.11 30.35 15.38
C THR A 2 25.89 30.52 14.50
N LEU A 3 25.94 31.45 13.54
CA LEU A 3 24.82 31.80 12.67
C LEU A 3 24.38 30.69 11.71
N ASN A 4 25.13 29.59 11.64
CA ASN A 4 24.76 28.45 10.80
C ASN A 4 25.38 27.15 11.35
N SER A 5 24.58 26.11 11.56
CA SER A 5 25.10 24.78 11.86
C SER A 5 25.80 24.25 10.61
N MET A 6 27.10 24.10 10.66
CA MET A 6 27.90 23.60 9.53
C MET A 6 27.60 22.12 9.17
N VAL A 7 26.90 21.39 10.06
CA VAL A 7 26.56 19.98 9.83
C VAL A 7 25.10 19.88 9.37
N PRO A 8 24.84 19.40 8.15
CA PRO A 8 23.49 19.18 7.64
C PRO A 8 22.68 18.22 8.54
N LEU A 9 21.36 18.46 8.65
CA LEU A 9 20.48 17.69 9.52
C LEU A 9 20.58 16.17 9.27
N TRP A 10 20.66 15.75 8.02
CA TRP A 10 20.73 14.33 7.62
C TRP A 10 22.08 13.65 7.94
N LYS A 11 23.08 14.41 8.39
CA LYS A 11 24.38 13.88 8.86
C LYS A 11 24.51 13.85 10.37
N LYS A 12 23.59 14.47 11.10
CA LYS A 12 23.56 14.44 12.57
C LYS A 12 23.06 13.09 13.08
N SER A 13 23.40 12.73 14.30
CA SER A 13 22.81 11.57 14.95
C SER A 13 21.33 11.78 15.19
N LYS A 14 20.52 10.73 14.97
CA LYS A 14 19.08 10.76 15.24
C LYS A 14 18.74 11.18 16.67
N SER A 15 19.58 10.84 17.63
CA SER A 15 19.42 11.18 19.05
C SER A 15 19.63 12.67 19.38
N GLU A 16 20.21 13.43 18.45
CA GLU A 16 20.51 14.86 18.62
C GLU A 16 19.45 15.76 17.99
N ILE A 17 18.43 15.19 17.36
CA ILE A 17 17.43 15.93 16.58
C ILE A 17 16.06 15.70 17.19
N SER A 18 15.34 16.78 17.48
CA SER A 18 13.97 16.72 17.97
C SER A 18 12.95 16.56 16.83
N ASP A 19 11.75 16.10 17.16
CA ASP A 19 10.66 15.97 16.17
C ASP A 19 10.24 17.32 15.59
N GLU A 20 10.38 18.41 16.37
CA GLU A 20 10.13 19.77 15.93
C GLU A 20 11.16 20.23 14.88
N GLU A 21 12.42 19.86 15.06
CA GLU A 21 13.48 20.16 14.07
C GLU A 21 13.26 19.42 12.76
N TYR A 22 12.86 18.14 12.80
CA TYR A 22 12.46 17.39 11.59
C TYR A 22 11.27 18.03 10.90
N THR A 23 10.24 18.41 11.67
CA THR A 23 9.03 19.02 11.12
C THR A 23 9.34 20.37 10.47
N ARG A 24 10.12 21.22 11.13
CA ARG A 24 10.55 22.52 10.59
C ARG A 24 11.34 22.33 9.31
N PHE A 25 12.31 21.41 9.32
CA PHE A 25 13.11 21.11 8.13
C PHE A 25 12.25 20.65 6.96
N TYR A 26 11.28 19.75 7.21
CA TYR A 26 10.34 19.28 6.20
C TYR A 26 9.52 20.43 5.62
N GLN A 27 8.97 21.29 6.46
CA GLN A 27 8.16 22.44 6.03
C GLN A 27 8.96 23.44 5.21
N GLU A 28 10.17 23.80 5.67
CA GLU A 28 11.01 24.76 4.99
C GLU A 28 11.57 24.23 3.65
N LYS A 29 11.96 22.95 3.61
CA LYS A 29 12.65 22.36 2.45
C LYS A 29 11.68 21.85 1.38
N PHE A 30 10.56 21.30 1.78
CA PHE A 30 9.61 20.65 0.86
C PHE A 30 8.26 21.36 0.77
N TYR A 31 8.18 22.60 1.33
CA TYR A 31 6.98 23.43 1.32
C TYR A 31 5.74 22.71 1.88
N GLY A 32 5.94 21.80 2.82
CA GLY A 32 4.87 21.13 3.54
C GLY A 32 4.15 22.08 4.47
N GLN A 33 2.81 22.06 4.47
CA GLN A 33 2.02 22.86 5.43
C GLN A 33 1.83 22.11 6.75
N ASP A 34 1.69 20.78 6.65
CA ASP A 34 1.47 19.90 7.77
C ASP A 34 2.78 19.22 8.22
N LYS A 35 2.76 18.56 9.38
CA LYS A 35 3.90 17.72 9.77
C LYS A 35 3.88 16.41 8.98
N PRO A 36 5.03 15.77 8.72
CA PRO A 36 5.04 14.48 8.04
C PRO A 36 4.40 13.39 8.92
N LEU A 37 3.69 12.44 8.33
CA LEU A 37 3.18 11.25 9.02
C LEU A 37 4.32 10.41 9.61
N ARG A 38 5.43 10.34 8.88
CA ARG A 38 6.60 9.56 9.30
C ARG A 38 7.88 10.22 8.82
N THR A 39 8.86 10.27 9.71
CA THR A 39 10.24 10.66 9.42
C THR A 39 11.14 9.43 9.45
N ILE A 40 11.90 9.20 8.40
CA ILE A 40 12.81 8.07 8.24
C ILE A 40 14.21 8.63 8.12
N HIS A 41 14.98 8.57 9.20
CA HIS A 41 16.36 9.03 9.24
C HIS A 41 17.27 7.83 9.53
N TYR A 42 18.19 7.55 8.60
CA TYR A 42 19.10 6.41 8.73
C TYR A 42 20.36 6.60 7.88
N SER A 43 21.41 5.87 8.25
CA SER A 43 22.67 5.78 7.53
C SER A 43 22.93 4.34 7.14
N VAL A 44 23.56 4.16 6.00
CA VAL A 44 24.04 2.86 5.51
C VAL A 44 25.56 2.98 5.34
N GLU A 45 26.27 2.00 5.87
CA GLU A 45 27.72 1.85 5.70
C GLU A 45 27.99 0.55 4.92
N GLY A 46 28.95 0.57 4.00
CA GLY A 46 29.34 -0.61 3.22
C GLY A 46 29.73 -0.28 1.80
N LEU A 47 29.33 -1.14 0.85
CA LEU A 47 29.65 -0.99 -0.59
C LEU A 47 29.04 0.28 -1.24
N SER A 48 28.03 0.86 -0.64
CA SER A 48 27.40 2.12 -1.03
C SER A 48 27.01 2.81 0.25
N SER A 49 27.86 3.71 0.75
CA SER A 49 27.62 4.45 1.99
C SER A 49 26.82 5.71 1.71
N PHE A 50 25.74 5.92 2.47
CA PHE A 50 24.92 7.10 2.33
C PHE A 50 24.12 7.42 3.59
N ASN A 51 23.75 8.67 3.74
CA ASN A 51 22.79 9.14 4.74
C ASN A 51 21.48 9.47 4.03
N ALA A 52 20.36 9.09 4.63
CA ALA A 52 19.03 9.38 4.11
C ALA A 52 18.13 9.98 5.18
N LEU A 53 17.46 11.06 4.83
CA LEU A 53 16.41 11.69 5.60
C LEU A 53 15.17 11.79 4.72
N LEU A 54 14.20 10.90 4.96
CA LEU A 54 13.00 10.75 4.15
C LEU A 54 11.76 11.08 4.97
N PHE A 55 10.74 11.56 4.30
CA PHE A 55 9.46 11.95 4.90
C PHE A 55 8.31 11.36 4.12
N ILE A 56 7.33 10.80 4.83
CA ILE A 56 6.02 10.45 4.29
C ILE A 56 5.10 11.63 4.62
N PRO A 57 4.59 12.36 3.63
CA PRO A 57 3.71 13.51 3.86
C PRO A 57 2.37 13.08 4.47
N GLU A 58 1.72 13.98 5.19
CA GLU A 58 0.37 13.75 5.72
C GLU A 58 -0.67 13.73 4.60
N ARG A 59 -0.49 14.58 3.58
CA ARG A 59 -1.41 14.69 2.44
C ARG A 59 -0.65 14.66 1.13
N PRO A 60 -1.26 14.10 0.06
CA PRO A 60 -0.65 14.15 -1.25
C PRO A 60 -0.54 15.61 -1.75
N PRO A 61 0.53 15.97 -2.46
CA PRO A 61 0.60 17.22 -3.18
C PRO A 61 -0.58 17.37 -4.14
N PHE A 62 -1.04 18.59 -4.38
CA PHE A 62 -2.22 18.87 -5.23
C PHE A 62 -2.15 18.21 -6.61
N ASN A 63 -0.95 18.12 -7.19
CA ASN A 63 -0.73 17.51 -8.51
C ASN A 63 -0.24 16.05 -8.46
N TYR A 64 -0.34 15.36 -7.31
CA TYR A 64 0.24 14.01 -7.13
C TYR A 64 -0.26 12.99 -8.15
N PHE A 65 -1.53 13.03 -8.51
CA PHE A 65 -2.13 12.13 -9.49
C PHE A 65 -2.18 12.71 -10.91
N SER A 66 -1.51 13.83 -11.18
CA SER A 66 -1.44 14.40 -12.52
C SER A 66 -0.25 13.85 -13.30
N ALA A 67 -0.34 13.90 -14.64
CA ALA A 67 0.74 13.49 -15.53
C ALA A 67 2.02 14.36 -15.37
N ASP A 68 1.88 15.58 -14.86
CA ASP A 68 2.98 16.52 -14.65
C ASP A 68 3.69 16.33 -13.30
N TYR A 69 3.24 15.36 -12.50
CA TYR A 69 3.89 15.09 -11.24
C TYR A 69 5.25 14.42 -11.43
N GLU A 70 6.28 15.06 -10.96
CA GLU A 70 7.64 14.51 -10.96
C GLU A 70 8.00 13.99 -9.57
N LYS A 71 8.12 12.66 -9.45
CA LYS A 71 8.67 12.03 -8.26
C LYS A 71 10.18 12.26 -8.18
N GLY A 72 10.75 12.06 -7.02
CA GLY A 72 12.21 12.01 -6.85
C GLY A 72 12.66 12.50 -5.49
N LEU A 73 13.81 12.01 -5.09
CA LEU A 73 14.52 12.43 -3.89
C LEU A 73 15.65 13.38 -4.27
N GLN A 74 15.99 14.32 -3.39
CA GLN A 74 17.15 15.16 -3.59
C GLN A 74 18.41 14.33 -3.40
N LEU A 75 19.26 14.29 -4.42
CA LEU A 75 20.53 13.57 -4.38
C LEU A 75 21.68 14.54 -4.14
N TYR A 76 22.42 14.26 -3.10
CA TYR A 76 23.64 15.00 -2.73
C TYR A 76 24.85 14.08 -2.84
N SER A 77 26.00 14.65 -3.19
CA SER A 77 27.29 14.01 -3.05
C SER A 77 28.15 14.86 -2.13
N SER A 78 28.60 14.29 -1.02
CA SER A 78 29.42 14.98 -0.01
C SER A 78 28.83 16.33 0.46
N GLY A 79 27.50 16.44 0.50
CA GLY A 79 26.79 17.65 0.91
C GLY A 79 26.55 18.67 -0.23
N VAL A 80 26.95 18.36 -1.45
CA VAL A 80 26.68 19.18 -2.65
C VAL A 80 25.49 18.61 -3.39
N LEU A 81 24.48 19.43 -3.70
CA LEU A 81 23.29 19.01 -4.46
C LEU A 81 23.69 18.65 -5.90
N ILE A 82 23.45 17.40 -6.28
CA ILE A 82 23.66 16.89 -7.65
C ILE A 82 22.36 16.94 -8.44
N MET A 83 21.25 16.55 -7.84
CA MET A 83 19.95 16.50 -8.50
C MET A 83 18.82 16.77 -7.51
N ASP A 84 17.93 17.69 -7.87
CA ASP A 84 16.80 18.05 -7.00
C ASP A 84 15.69 16.98 -6.98
N LYS A 85 15.51 16.27 -8.10
CA LYS A 85 14.54 15.19 -8.24
C LYS A 85 15.20 13.99 -8.93
N CYS A 86 15.86 13.13 -8.17
CA CYS A 86 16.41 11.87 -8.66
C CYS A 86 15.29 10.80 -8.62
N ALA A 87 14.65 10.57 -9.77
CA ALA A 87 13.53 9.64 -9.90
C ALA A 87 13.96 8.17 -9.75
N GLU A 88 15.22 7.88 -10.02
CA GLU A 88 15.83 6.56 -9.95
C GLU A 88 15.97 6.03 -8.52
N LEU A 89 15.96 6.91 -7.51
CA LEU A 89 16.07 6.53 -6.10
C LEU A 89 14.80 5.98 -5.48
N ILE A 90 13.65 6.21 -6.11
CA ILE A 90 12.36 5.83 -5.55
C ILE A 90 11.42 5.29 -6.64
N PRO A 91 10.78 4.12 -6.45
CA PRO A 91 9.81 3.60 -7.40
C PRO A 91 8.54 4.45 -7.46
N ASP A 92 7.74 4.31 -8.54
CA ASP A 92 6.54 5.10 -8.75
C ASP A 92 5.52 4.97 -7.62
N TYR A 93 5.34 3.76 -7.12
CA TYR A 93 4.39 3.46 -6.03
C TYR A 93 4.78 4.03 -4.66
N PHE A 94 6.03 4.49 -4.51
CA PHE A 94 6.50 5.28 -3.37
C PHE A 94 6.81 6.73 -3.74
N GLY A 95 6.35 7.20 -4.90
CA GLY A 95 6.59 8.54 -5.41
C GLY A 95 6.10 9.68 -4.49
N PHE A 96 5.28 9.38 -3.50
CA PHE A 96 4.86 10.33 -2.47
C PHE A 96 5.97 10.67 -1.46
N VAL A 97 7.00 9.84 -1.33
CA VAL A 97 8.10 10.06 -0.39
C VAL A 97 8.91 11.27 -0.82
N ARG A 98 9.19 12.16 0.11
CA ARG A 98 10.08 13.31 -0.05
C ARG A 98 11.32 13.11 0.79
N GLY A 99 12.42 13.69 0.39
CA GLY A 99 13.63 13.60 1.23
C GLY A 99 14.93 13.83 0.50
N ILE A 100 15.98 13.56 1.24
CA ILE A 100 17.38 13.78 0.84
C ILE A 100 18.13 12.47 0.99
N VAL A 101 18.99 12.20 0.03
CA VAL A 101 19.99 11.13 0.05
C VAL A 101 21.35 11.75 -0.23
N ASP A 102 22.32 11.56 0.66
CA ASP A 102 23.68 12.12 0.53
C ASP A 102 24.70 10.98 0.61
N SER A 103 25.42 10.75 -0.47
CA SER A 103 26.46 9.73 -0.56
C SER A 103 27.82 10.36 -0.85
N GLN A 104 28.85 9.89 -0.15
CA GLN A 104 30.23 10.28 -0.43
C GLN A 104 30.86 9.48 -1.56
N ASP A 105 30.26 8.35 -1.92
CA ASP A 105 30.77 7.42 -2.92
C ASP A 105 30.41 7.85 -4.35
N LEU A 106 29.51 8.83 -4.52
CA LEU A 106 29.11 9.35 -5.82
C LEU A 106 30.06 10.45 -6.28
N SER A 107 30.45 10.39 -7.56
CA SER A 107 31.29 11.45 -8.17
C SER A 107 30.49 12.74 -8.35
N LEU A 108 31.10 13.90 -8.04
CA LEU A 108 30.50 15.21 -8.26
C LEU A 108 30.28 15.55 -9.75
N ASN A 109 31.04 14.89 -10.65
CA ASN A 109 30.97 15.12 -12.09
C ASN A 109 30.08 14.11 -12.83
N ILE A 110 29.17 13.44 -12.12
CA ILE A 110 28.33 12.44 -12.74
C ILE A 110 27.20 13.12 -13.53
N SER A 111 27.05 12.76 -14.80
CA SER A 111 25.91 13.22 -15.61
C SER A 111 24.64 12.43 -15.30
N ARG A 112 23.47 12.98 -15.67
CA ARG A 112 22.18 12.30 -15.46
C ARG A 112 22.12 10.94 -16.16
N GLU A 113 22.66 10.84 -17.37
CA GLU A 113 22.72 9.59 -18.14
C GLU A 113 23.62 8.54 -17.47
N MET A 114 24.71 8.97 -16.83
CA MET A 114 25.60 8.09 -16.08
C MET A 114 24.95 7.59 -14.79
N LEU A 115 24.14 8.43 -14.13
CA LEU A 115 23.41 8.04 -12.91
C LEU A 115 22.44 6.88 -13.18
N GLN A 116 21.73 6.86 -14.30
CA GLN A 116 20.79 5.80 -14.65
C GLN A 116 21.43 4.41 -14.76
N GLN A 117 22.73 4.37 -15.11
CA GLN A 117 23.50 3.13 -15.26
C GLN A 117 24.33 2.81 -14.01
N ASP A 118 24.38 3.70 -13.03
CA ASP A 118 25.20 3.55 -11.84
C ASP A 118 24.70 2.42 -10.94
N LYS A 119 25.60 1.46 -10.65
CA LYS A 119 25.31 0.33 -9.78
C LYS A 119 25.10 0.77 -8.32
N GLN A 120 25.80 1.80 -7.87
CA GLN A 120 25.67 2.31 -6.51
C GLN A 120 24.30 2.95 -6.31
N LEU A 121 23.84 3.75 -7.29
CA LEU A 121 22.52 4.36 -7.25
C LEU A 121 21.40 3.31 -7.18
N ARG A 122 21.50 2.23 -7.97
CA ARG A 122 20.55 1.10 -7.90
C ARG A 122 20.56 0.39 -6.56
N ASN A 123 21.73 0.24 -5.94
CA ASN A 123 21.82 -0.36 -4.60
C ASN A 123 21.19 0.54 -3.54
N MET A 124 21.44 1.86 -3.63
CA MET A 124 20.78 2.84 -2.74
C MET A 124 19.27 2.81 -2.90
N ALA A 125 18.76 2.81 -4.15
CA ALA A 125 17.32 2.73 -4.44
C ALA A 125 16.67 1.49 -3.80
N LYS A 126 17.26 0.30 -3.92
CA LYS A 126 16.77 -0.93 -3.29
C LYS A 126 16.78 -0.84 -1.76
N SER A 127 17.81 -0.23 -1.18
CA SER A 127 17.89 -0.01 0.26
C SER A 127 16.80 0.94 0.75
N ILE A 128 16.56 2.03 0.02
CA ILE A 128 15.51 3.03 0.30
C ILE A 128 14.13 2.38 0.20
N GLU A 129 13.85 1.67 -0.88
CA GLU A 129 12.61 0.95 -1.12
C GLU A 129 12.28 0.00 0.04
N LYS A 130 13.25 -0.85 0.40
CA LYS A 130 13.12 -1.78 1.53
C LYS A 130 12.88 -1.04 2.86
N LYS A 131 13.57 0.07 3.08
CA LYS A 131 13.42 0.86 4.32
C LYS A 131 12.04 1.51 4.39
N VAL A 132 11.56 2.13 3.31
CA VAL A 132 10.23 2.73 3.23
C VAL A 132 9.15 1.67 3.47
N ARG A 133 9.23 0.52 2.80
CA ARG A 133 8.31 -0.60 3.00
C ARG A 133 8.26 -1.06 4.46
N ASN A 134 9.41 -1.25 5.09
CA ASN A 134 9.48 -1.69 6.48
C ASN A 134 8.90 -0.65 7.45
N GLU A 135 9.07 0.64 7.17
CA GLU A 135 8.46 1.71 7.98
C GLU A 135 6.94 1.75 7.80
N LEU A 136 6.44 1.52 6.59
CA LEU A 136 4.99 1.38 6.34
C LEU A 136 4.41 0.15 7.07
N LEU A 137 5.08 -1.00 7.02
CA LEU A 137 4.69 -2.19 7.78
C LEU A 137 4.76 -1.95 9.30
N SER A 138 5.78 -1.24 9.78
CA SER A 138 5.86 -0.84 11.18
C SER A 138 4.68 0.03 11.57
N MET A 139 4.36 1.06 10.79
CA MET A 139 3.22 1.95 11.01
C MET A 139 1.89 1.17 10.99
N LEU A 140 1.71 0.26 10.03
CA LEU A 140 0.54 -0.63 9.95
C LEU A 140 0.32 -1.44 11.23
N ASN A 141 1.40 -1.93 11.85
CA ASN A 141 1.34 -2.79 13.04
C ASN A 141 1.29 -2.01 14.36
N THR A 142 1.87 -0.82 14.43
CA THR A 142 2.03 -0.05 15.69
C THR A 142 1.12 1.16 15.78
N ASP A 143 0.67 1.70 14.65
CA ASP A 143 -0.17 2.91 14.58
C ASP A 143 -1.17 2.79 13.42
N ARG A 144 -2.18 1.96 13.65
CA ARG A 144 -3.18 1.63 12.64
C ARG A 144 -3.99 2.83 12.16
N GLU A 145 -4.25 3.79 13.01
CA GLU A 145 -5.02 4.99 12.66
C GLU A 145 -4.24 5.86 11.68
N THR A 146 -2.97 6.11 11.96
CA THR A 146 -2.08 6.84 11.05
C THR A 146 -1.90 6.10 9.74
N TYR A 147 -1.76 4.77 9.78
CA TYR A 147 -1.68 3.96 8.55
C TYR A 147 -2.95 4.00 7.73
N ALA A 148 -4.12 4.00 8.36
CA ALA A 148 -5.40 4.09 7.64
C ALA A 148 -5.54 5.46 6.91
N LYS A 149 -5.11 6.56 7.52
CA LYS A 149 -5.04 7.88 6.86
C LYS A 149 -4.07 7.85 5.68
N PHE A 150 -2.87 7.32 5.89
CA PHE A 150 -1.89 7.12 4.83
C PHE A 150 -2.48 6.32 3.67
N PHE A 151 -3.13 5.18 3.96
CA PHE A 151 -3.67 4.30 2.92
C PHE A 151 -4.84 4.93 2.17
N HIS A 152 -5.67 5.74 2.85
CA HIS A 152 -6.73 6.52 2.22
C HIS A 152 -6.18 7.44 1.12
N ASP A 153 -5.05 8.10 1.37
CA ASP A 153 -4.48 9.11 0.48
C ASP A 153 -3.50 8.53 -0.55
N PHE A 154 -2.76 7.47 -0.20
CA PHE A 154 -1.69 6.91 -1.01
C PHE A 154 -1.88 5.42 -1.38
N GLY A 155 -2.90 4.76 -0.86
CA GLY A 155 -3.14 3.35 -1.10
C GLY A 155 -3.32 3.00 -2.58
N LEU A 156 -3.91 3.92 -3.34
CA LEU A 156 -4.06 3.77 -4.78
C LEU A 156 -2.70 3.67 -5.51
N ALA A 157 -1.68 4.40 -5.05
CA ALA A 157 -0.33 4.30 -5.62
C ALA A 157 0.27 2.90 -5.41
N LEU A 158 0.07 2.29 -4.22
CA LEU A 158 0.51 0.92 -3.93
C LEU A 158 -0.21 -0.10 -4.82
N LYS A 159 -1.53 0.06 -5.01
CA LYS A 159 -2.33 -0.78 -5.90
C LYS A 159 -1.86 -0.69 -7.35
N PHE A 160 -1.59 0.52 -7.85
CA PHE A 160 -1.01 0.72 -9.17
C PHE A 160 0.41 0.16 -9.31
N GLY A 161 1.22 0.22 -8.25
CA GLY A 161 2.55 -0.42 -8.24
C GLY A 161 2.45 -1.92 -8.51
N LEU A 162 1.51 -2.59 -7.86
CA LEU A 162 1.27 -4.01 -8.06
C LEU A 162 0.70 -4.30 -9.46
N TYR A 163 -0.24 -3.47 -9.93
CA TYR A 163 -0.82 -3.56 -11.27
C TYR A 163 0.24 -3.40 -12.37
N ASN A 164 1.02 -2.33 -12.32
CA ASN A 164 2.03 -1.99 -13.33
C ASN A 164 3.19 -2.98 -13.37
N SER A 165 3.51 -3.63 -12.24
CA SER A 165 4.52 -4.68 -12.18
C SER A 165 4.03 -6.04 -12.66
N PHE A 166 2.76 -6.16 -13.07
CA PHE A 166 2.13 -7.45 -13.42
C PHE A 166 2.30 -8.51 -12.32
N GLY A 167 2.30 -8.07 -11.06
CA GLY A 167 2.41 -8.93 -9.89
C GLY A 167 3.84 -9.31 -9.49
N GLN A 168 4.86 -8.79 -10.14
CA GLN A 168 6.26 -9.05 -9.73
C GLN A 168 6.56 -8.51 -8.32
N LEU A 169 5.83 -7.47 -7.88
CA LEU A 169 5.95 -6.87 -6.55
C LEU A 169 4.91 -7.40 -5.55
N LYS A 170 4.32 -8.58 -5.83
CA LYS A 170 3.28 -9.15 -4.97
C LYS A 170 3.77 -9.35 -3.54
N GLU A 171 4.87 -10.06 -3.37
CA GLU A 171 5.45 -10.36 -2.05
C GLU A 171 5.89 -9.10 -1.28
N GLU A 172 6.21 -8.03 -2.00
CA GLU A 172 6.63 -6.76 -1.42
C GLU A 172 5.44 -5.89 -0.97
N LEU A 173 4.31 -5.94 -1.67
CA LEU A 173 3.23 -4.96 -1.50
C LEU A 173 1.92 -5.56 -0.94
N GLU A 174 1.66 -6.87 -1.09
CA GLU A 174 0.36 -7.45 -0.71
C GLU A 174 0.00 -7.25 0.77
N ASP A 175 1.00 -7.28 1.67
CA ASP A 175 0.80 -7.09 3.10
C ASP A 175 0.54 -5.62 3.49
N LEU A 176 0.80 -4.67 2.58
CA LEU A 176 0.53 -3.24 2.77
C LEU A 176 -0.89 -2.85 2.34
N LEU A 177 -1.60 -3.73 1.63
CA LEU A 177 -2.92 -3.40 1.09
C LEU A 177 -4.01 -3.53 2.15
N LEU A 178 -4.94 -2.59 2.12
CA LEU A 178 -6.15 -2.61 2.94
C LEU A 178 -7.39 -2.73 2.06
N PHE A 179 -8.37 -3.51 2.54
CA PHE A 179 -9.67 -3.66 1.91
C PHE A 179 -10.77 -3.55 2.96
N TYR A 180 -11.93 -3.08 2.59
CA TYR A 180 -13.05 -2.95 3.52
C TYR A 180 -13.67 -4.31 3.84
N SER A 181 -13.78 -4.66 5.11
CA SER A 181 -14.34 -5.91 5.58
C SER A 181 -15.84 -5.80 5.86
N SER A 182 -16.63 -6.73 5.34
CA SER A 182 -18.06 -6.83 5.62
C SER A 182 -18.36 -7.19 7.08
N SER A 183 -17.47 -7.91 7.75
CA SER A 183 -17.63 -8.34 9.14
C SER A 183 -17.17 -7.30 10.14
N GLU A 184 -15.98 -6.73 9.89
CA GLU A 184 -15.35 -5.77 10.79
C GLU A 184 -15.83 -4.34 10.56
N GLN A 185 -16.47 -4.06 9.42
CA GLN A 185 -16.93 -2.73 8.99
C GLN A 185 -15.82 -1.66 9.03
N LYS A 186 -14.60 -2.08 8.70
CA LYS A 186 -13.40 -1.25 8.62
C LYS A 186 -12.41 -1.81 7.61
N MET A 187 -11.38 -1.04 7.33
CA MET A 187 -10.27 -1.47 6.48
C MET A 187 -9.42 -2.52 7.19
N VAL A 188 -9.16 -3.66 6.54
CA VAL A 188 -8.38 -4.78 7.07
C VAL A 188 -7.32 -5.22 6.06
N THR A 189 -6.26 -5.87 6.54
CA THR A 189 -5.26 -6.52 5.69
C THR A 189 -5.73 -7.90 5.24
N LEU A 190 -5.13 -8.43 4.18
CA LEU A 190 -5.34 -9.83 3.75
C LEU A 190 -4.97 -10.82 4.85
N LYS A 191 -3.91 -10.53 5.61
CA LYS A 191 -3.45 -11.34 6.74
C LYS A 191 -4.52 -11.43 7.86
N GLU A 192 -5.11 -10.29 8.21
CA GLU A 192 -6.19 -10.23 9.20
C GLU A 192 -7.43 -11.01 8.72
N TYR A 193 -7.79 -10.88 7.44
CA TYR A 193 -8.87 -11.65 6.85
C TYR A 193 -8.62 -13.16 6.96
N VAL A 194 -7.47 -13.63 6.49
CA VAL A 194 -7.12 -15.07 6.51
C VAL A 194 -7.09 -15.61 7.94
N SER A 195 -6.63 -14.82 8.92
CA SER A 195 -6.61 -15.24 10.33
C SER A 195 -8.01 -15.48 10.92
N ARG A 196 -9.05 -14.85 10.36
CA ARG A 196 -10.45 -15.01 10.77
C ARG A 196 -11.23 -16.02 9.93
N MET A 197 -10.63 -16.55 8.85
CA MET A 197 -11.29 -17.54 8.00
C MET A 197 -11.66 -18.78 8.79
N LYS A 198 -12.84 -19.33 8.53
CA LYS A 198 -13.26 -20.61 9.10
C LYS A 198 -12.47 -21.76 8.46
N GLU A 199 -12.26 -22.85 9.18
CA GLU A 199 -11.52 -24.02 8.67
C GLU A 199 -12.11 -24.59 7.37
N GLU A 200 -13.42 -24.57 7.23
CA GLU A 200 -14.14 -25.03 6.03
C GLU A 200 -14.11 -24.02 4.86
N GLN A 201 -13.68 -22.80 5.09
CA GLN A 201 -13.61 -21.75 4.08
C GLN A 201 -12.37 -21.94 3.20
N LYS A 202 -12.58 -22.15 1.89
CA LYS A 202 -11.51 -22.40 0.92
C LYS A 202 -11.02 -21.13 0.24
N TYR A 203 -11.88 -20.11 0.11
CA TYR A 203 -11.65 -18.95 -0.72
C TYR A 203 -11.68 -17.64 0.09
N ILE A 204 -10.91 -16.65 -0.37
CA ILE A 204 -11.05 -15.26 0.04
C ILE A 204 -12.17 -14.66 -0.82
N TYR A 205 -13.32 -14.38 -0.21
CA TYR A 205 -14.43 -13.79 -0.93
C TYR A 205 -14.27 -12.29 -1.07
N TYR A 206 -14.50 -11.78 -2.27
CA TYR A 206 -14.49 -10.36 -2.55
C TYR A 206 -15.66 -9.96 -3.43
N ALA A 207 -16.03 -8.69 -3.36
CA ALA A 207 -17.00 -8.07 -4.26
C ALA A 207 -16.52 -6.68 -4.66
N THR A 208 -16.61 -6.37 -5.95
CA THR A 208 -16.25 -5.07 -6.51
C THR A 208 -17.49 -4.23 -6.78
N GLY A 209 -17.38 -2.94 -6.65
CA GLY A 209 -18.46 -2.00 -6.96
C GLY A 209 -18.14 -0.56 -6.59
N ALA A 210 -18.94 0.38 -7.08
CA ALA A 210 -18.68 1.81 -6.93
C ALA A 210 -18.78 2.36 -5.49
N SER A 211 -19.38 1.60 -4.56
CA SER A 211 -19.41 1.93 -3.12
C SER A 211 -19.80 0.72 -2.29
N VAL A 212 -19.47 0.76 -1.00
CA VAL A 212 -19.82 -0.26 -0.02
C VAL A 212 -21.33 -0.52 -0.01
N GLU A 213 -22.16 0.53 -0.01
CA GLU A 213 -23.63 0.43 0.05
C GLU A 213 -24.23 -0.23 -1.20
N LYS A 214 -23.58 -0.07 -2.36
CA LYS A 214 -24.00 -0.73 -3.61
C LYS A 214 -23.64 -2.20 -3.59
N ILE A 215 -22.44 -2.53 -3.11
CA ILE A 215 -21.98 -3.91 -2.97
C ILE A 215 -22.89 -4.68 -2.00
N GLU A 216 -23.24 -4.12 -0.86
CA GLU A 216 -24.08 -4.76 0.17
C GLU A 216 -25.48 -5.14 -0.31
N LYS A 217 -25.98 -4.46 -1.35
CA LYS A 217 -27.32 -4.74 -1.94
C LYS A 217 -27.30 -5.87 -2.97
N LEU A 218 -26.15 -6.44 -3.29
CA LEU A 218 -26.05 -7.54 -4.24
C LEU A 218 -26.65 -8.83 -3.63
N PRO A 219 -27.62 -9.50 -4.29
CA PRO A 219 -28.25 -10.69 -3.73
C PRO A 219 -27.28 -11.84 -3.43
N GLN A 220 -26.17 -11.92 -4.17
CA GLN A 220 -25.15 -12.94 -4.00
C GLN A 220 -24.38 -12.80 -2.65
N ILE A 221 -24.29 -11.58 -2.14
CA ILE A 221 -23.67 -11.29 -0.85
C ILE A 221 -24.38 -11.98 0.30
N GLU A 222 -25.73 -12.05 0.28
CA GLU A 222 -26.51 -12.72 1.30
C GLU A 222 -26.17 -14.20 1.43
N LEU A 223 -25.94 -14.90 0.31
CA LEU A 223 -25.61 -16.32 0.32
C LEU A 223 -24.29 -16.62 1.05
N ILE A 224 -23.30 -15.74 0.90
CA ILE A 224 -22.00 -15.86 1.55
C ILE A 224 -22.13 -15.47 3.03
N ARG A 225 -22.86 -14.39 3.32
CA ARG A 225 -23.17 -13.94 4.69
C ARG A 225 -23.94 -15.00 5.49
N ASP A 226 -24.91 -15.69 4.88
CA ASP A 226 -25.67 -16.78 5.51
C ASP A 226 -24.78 -17.95 5.98
N LYS A 227 -23.63 -18.14 5.32
CA LYS A 227 -22.59 -19.07 5.75
C LYS A 227 -21.70 -18.48 6.85
N GLY A 228 -21.85 -17.21 7.15
CA GLY A 228 -21.04 -16.46 8.11
C GLY A 228 -19.59 -16.28 7.61
N TYR A 229 -19.39 -16.15 6.30
CA TYR A 229 -18.10 -15.83 5.70
C TYR A 229 -17.95 -14.32 5.53
N GLU A 230 -16.76 -13.83 5.81
CA GLU A 230 -16.36 -12.46 5.58
C GLU A 230 -16.18 -12.20 4.09
N ILE A 231 -16.49 -10.98 3.62
CA ILE A 231 -16.32 -10.55 2.23
C ILE A 231 -15.54 -9.26 2.24
N LEU A 232 -14.53 -9.16 1.38
CA LEU A 232 -13.78 -7.92 1.13
C LEU A 232 -14.52 -7.08 0.09
N TYR A 233 -14.85 -5.85 0.43
CA TYR A 233 -15.43 -4.89 -0.50
C TYR A 233 -14.33 -4.05 -1.11
N MET A 234 -14.29 -4.02 -2.40
CA MET A 234 -13.27 -3.39 -3.23
C MET A 234 -13.94 -2.31 -4.09
N THR A 235 -13.57 -1.07 -3.83
CA THR A 235 -14.27 0.09 -4.39
C THR A 235 -13.45 0.91 -5.36
N ASP A 236 -12.17 0.61 -5.52
CA ASP A 236 -11.31 1.27 -6.50
C ASP A 236 -11.39 0.54 -7.85
N ASP A 237 -11.41 1.29 -8.95
CA ASP A 237 -11.52 0.73 -10.31
C ASP A 237 -10.38 -0.24 -10.65
N VAL A 238 -9.21 -0.08 -10.03
CA VAL A 238 -8.07 -0.97 -10.21
C VAL A 238 -8.25 -2.33 -9.54
N ASP A 239 -9.16 -2.46 -8.56
CA ASP A 239 -9.31 -3.65 -7.74
C ASP A 239 -9.73 -4.88 -8.54
N ASP A 240 -10.54 -4.73 -9.57
CA ASP A 240 -10.92 -5.82 -10.47
C ASP A 240 -9.71 -6.47 -11.17
N PHE A 241 -8.73 -5.65 -11.52
CA PHE A 241 -7.48 -6.12 -12.12
C PHE A 241 -6.51 -6.64 -11.06
N LEU A 242 -6.47 -5.96 -9.90
CA LEU A 242 -5.60 -6.30 -8.80
C LEU A 242 -5.84 -7.72 -8.31
N VAL A 243 -7.09 -8.14 -8.14
CA VAL A 243 -7.44 -9.49 -7.70
C VAL A 243 -6.96 -10.56 -8.70
N ARG A 244 -7.06 -10.28 -10.00
CA ARG A 244 -6.57 -11.20 -11.05
C ARG A 244 -5.05 -11.35 -11.02
N ILE A 245 -4.33 -10.31 -10.58
CA ILE A 245 -2.88 -10.32 -10.41
C ILE A 245 -2.49 -11.03 -9.11
N LEU A 246 -3.17 -10.73 -8.01
CA LEU A 246 -2.94 -11.38 -6.71
C LEU A 246 -3.19 -12.89 -6.77
N ARG A 247 -4.25 -13.32 -7.44
CA ARG A 247 -4.73 -14.71 -7.59
C ARG A 247 -5.00 -15.44 -6.28
N ASN A 248 -4.06 -15.42 -5.37
CA ASN A 248 -4.14 -16.04 -4.05
C ASN A 248 -3.39 -15.20 -3.00
N TYR A 249 -3.64 -15.49 -1.74
CA TYR A 249 -2.86 -15.00 -0.61
C TYR A 249 -2.76 -16.15 0.42
N GLN A 250 -1.55 -16.49 0.88
CA GLN A 250 -1.30 -17.65 1.77
C GLN A 250 -2.04 -18.92 1.32
N GLU A 251 -1.87 -19.30 0.06
CA GLU A 251 -2.51 -20.49 -0.59
C GLU A 251 -4.05 -20.41 -0.71
N LYS A 252 -4.69 -19.33 -0.28
CA LYS A 252 -6.14 -19.12 -0.42
C LYS A 252 -6.42 -18.32 -1.69
N GLU A 253 -7.21 -18.90 -2.60
CA GLU A 253 -7.60 -18.23 -3.85
C GLU A 253 -8.67 -17.17 -3.61
N PHE A 254 -8.63 -16.09 -4.39
CA PHE A 254 -9.70 -15.10 -4.42
C PHE A 254 -10.89 -15.62 -5.23
N ARG A 255 -12.11 -15.42 -4.68
CA ARG A 255 -13.37 -15.79 -5.33
C ARG A 255 -14.35 -14.63 -5.35
N SER A 256 -14.80 -14.22 -6.55
CA SER A 256 -15.79 -13.16 -6.68
C SER A 256 -17.13 -13.58 -6.12
N ALA A 257 -17.72 -12.74 -5.27
CA ALA A 257 -19.07 -12.91 -4.76
C ALA A 257 -20.15 -12.71 -5.85
N SER A 258 -19.78 -12.05 -6.96
CA SER A 258 -20.67 -11.83 -8.10
C SER A 258 -20.59 -12.96 -9.16
N GLY A 259 -19.70 -13.95 -8.96
CA GLY A 259 -19.52 -15.08 -9.88
C GLY A 259 -20.68 -16.09 -9.81
N GLU A 260 -20.86 -16.86 -10.89
CA GLU A 260 -21.86 -17.93 -10.95
C GLU A 260 -21.52 -19.09 -10.00
N ASP A 261 -20.22 -19.41 -9.87
CA ASP A 261 -19.73 -20.45 -8.98
C ASP A 261 -19.07 -19.81 -7.74
N LEU A 262 -19.80 -19.82 -6.64
CA LEU A 262 -19.31 -19.33 -5.36
C LEU A 262 -18.43 -20.34 -4.61
N GLY A 263 -18.30 -21.58 -5.11
CA GLY A 263 -17.60 -22.66 -4.42
C GLY A 263 -18.20 -23.04 -3.06
N LEU A 264 -19.44 -22.64 -2.82
CA LEU A 264 -20.17 -22.97 -1.60
C LEU A 264 -20.73 -24.40 -1.75
N GLU A 265 -20.22 -25.36 -0.98
CA GLU A 265 -20.82 -26.69 -0.95
C GLU A 265 -22.30 -26.56 -0.55
N GLU A 266 -23.21 -27.02 -1.45
CA GLU A 266 -24.64 -27.09 -1.15
C GLU A 266 -24.83 -27.94 0.10
N THR A 267 -25.24 -27.31 1.19
CA THR A 267 -25.70 -28.06 2.35
C THR A 267 -27.01 -28.79 1.91
N LYS A 268 -26.91 -30.08 1.64
CA LYS A 268 -27.97 -30.98 1.14
C LYS A 268 -29.32 -30.91 1.91
N LYS A 269 -29.44 -30.08 2.93
CA LYS A 269 -30.64 -29.90 3.72
C LYS A 269 -31.64 -28.86 3.20
N LYS A 270 -31.22 -27.80 2.49
CA LYS A 270 -32.18 -26.78 1.97
C LYS A 270 -32.82 -27.19 0.63
N SER A 271 -32.12 -27.93 -0.21
CA SER A 271 -32.65 -28.46 -1.49
C SER A 271 -33.80 -29.44 -1.32
N ARG A 272 -33.79 -30.26 -0.26
CA ARG A 272 -34.90 -31.16 0.05
C ARG A 272 -36.17 -30.42 0.48
N ASN A 273 -36.07 -29.29 1.16
CA ASN A 273 -37.25 -28.53 1.62
C ASN A 273 -37.88 -27.68 0.49
N SER A 274 -37.08 -27.15 -0.45
CA SER A 274 -37.63 -26.43 -1.61
C SER A 274 -38.32 -27.39 -2.60
N LYS A 275 -37.77 -28.59 -2.82
CA LYS A 275 -38.44 -29.64 -3.61
C LYS A 275 -39.72 -30.14 -2.92
N ARG A 276 -39.74 -30.29 -1.59
CA ARG A 276 -40.96 -30.64 -0.85
C ARG A 276 -42.05 -29.55 -0.88
N LYS A 277 -41.67 -28.28 -0.81
CA LYS A 277 -42.64 -27.15 -0.97
C LYS A 277 -43.18 -27.07 -2.39
N ARG A 278 -42.37 -27.27 -3.44
CA ARG A 278 -42.85 -27.31 -4.83
C ARG A 278 -43.74 -28.54 -5.12
N MET A 279 -43.47 -29.67 -4.51
CA MET A 279 -44.29 -30.85 -4.66
C MET A 279 -45.64 -30.73 -3.92
N ARG A 280 -45.70 -30.08 -2.75
CA ARG A 280 -46.97 -29.81 -2.03
C ARG A 280 -47.83 -28.76 -2.74
N ALA A 281 -47.24 -27.76 -3.39
CA ALA A 281 -47.99 -26.78 -4.17
C ALA A 281 -48.61 -27.35 -5.46
N ARG A 282 -48.09 -28.46 -6.01
CA ARG A 282 -48.70 -29.15 -7.15
C ARG A 282 -49.84 -30.12 -6.82
N ILE A 283 -50.00 -30.48 -5.56
CA ILE A 283 -51.06 -31.44 -5.11
C ILE A 283 -52.34 -30.73 -4.61
N CYS A 284 -52.30 -29.40 -4.40
CA CYS A 284 -53.42 -28.60 -3.88
C CYS A 284 -54.21 -27.80 -4.96
N CYS A 285 -54.25 -28.26 -6.23
CA CYS A 285 -55.17 -27.70 -7.21
C CYS A 285 -55.95 -28.87 -7.89
N PRO A 286 -57.08 -29.30 -7.33
CA PRO A 286 -58.05 -30.08 -8.10
C PRO A 286 -58.86 -29.14 -8.99
N ARG A 287 -59.08 -29.56 -10.20
CA ARG A 287 -59.94 -28.91 -11.21
C ARG A 287 -61.37 -28.74 -10.69
#